data_d478adced09db062aeccb99238c3d6c1
#
_entry.id   d478adced09db062aeccb99238c3d6c1
#
_cell.length_a   1.000
_cell.length_b   1.000
_cell.length_c   1.000
_cell.angle_alpha   90.00
_cell.angle_beta   90.00
_cell.angle_gamma   90.00
#
_symmetry.space_group_name_H-M   'P 1'
#
loop_
_entity.id
_entity.type
_entity.pdbx_description
1 polymer ?
#
loop_
_entity_poly.entity_id
_entity_poly.type
_entity_poly.pdbx_seq_one_letter_code
_entity_poly.pdbx_strand_id
1 'polypeptide(L)'
;RLEKLQKELATRSQRVDELEAIIASKDAKMKALKNAISAALTNFEGNGLTIEQRDGKVYVSMENKLLFESGSWAVNSRGREAVVALANVLALNKEIAVLIEGHTDNIPYGGSGALKDNWDLSTKRATAIVTILTENSEIPKDNLTAAGRGEYAPIATNETAEGRAKNRRIEVVLTPKLDEINKLLNEI
;
A
#
# COMPACT_ATOMS: atom_id res chain seq x y z
N ARG A 1 -39.32 20.57 24.10
CA ARG A 1 -38.56 19.30 24.10
C ARG A 1 -38.62 18.59 22.76
N LEU A 2 -39.83 18.45 22.20
CA LEU A 2 -40.03 17.78 20.91
C LEU A 2 -39.28 18.51 19.76
N GLU A 3 -39.43 19.81 19.63
CA GLU A 3 -38.76 20.62 18.61
C GLU A 3 -37.22 20.53 18.70
N LYS A 4 -36.68 20.50 19.94
CA LYS A 4 -35.23 20.32 20.13
C LYS A 4 -34.76 18.96 19.60
N LEU A 5 -35.48 17.90 19.90
CA LEU A 5 -35.19 16.55 19.44
C LEU A 5 -35.30 16.44 17.90
N GLN A 6 -36.31 17.07 17.30
CA GLN A 6 -36.47 17.11 15.85
C GLN A 6 -35.29 17.85 15.17
N LYS A 7 -34.85 18.97 15.75
CA LYS A 7 -33.69 19.71 15.23
C LYS A 7 -32.39 18.92 15.36
N GLU A 8 -32.19 18.23 16.50
CA GLU A 8 -31.02 17.38 16.68
C GLU A 8 -31.04 16.20 15.71
N LEU A 9 -32.19 15.59 15.48
CA LEU A 9 -32.35 14.51 14.50
C LEU A 9 -32.03 14.98 13.08
N ALA A 10 -32.57 16.12 12.68
CA ALA A 10 -32.30 16.70 11.36
C ALA A 10 -30.81 17.00 11.15
N THR A 11 -30.13 17.57 12.17
CA THR A 11 -28.70 17.83 12.11
C THR A 11 -27.88 16.54 12.00
N ARG A 12 -28.27 15.51 12.75
CA ARG A 12 -27.58 14.20 12.67
C ARG A 12 -27.80 13.51 11.32
N SER A 13 -29.03 13.58 10.78
CA SER A 13 -29.34 13.03 9.46
C SER A 13 -28.49 13.70 8.39
N GLN A 14 -28.43 15.03 8.40
CA GLN A 14 -27.60 15.78 7.44
C GLN A 14 -26.12 15.37 7.51
N ARG A 15 -25.57 15.19 8.73
CA ARG A 15 -24.18 14.74 8.89
C ARG A 15 -23.93 13.33 8.37
N VAL A 16 -24.89 12.42 8.56
CA VAL A 16 -24.80 11.08 7.98
C VAL A 16 -24.76 11.17 6.46
N ASP A 17 -25.64 11.97 5.84
CA ASP A 17 -25.68 12.16 4.39
C ASP A 17 -24.35 12.74 3.87
N GLU A 18 -23.76 13.73 4.59
CA GLU A 18 -22.45 14.32 4.26
C GLU A 18 -21.32 13.28 4.35
N LEU A 19 -21.30 12.48 5.42
CA LEU A 19 -20.30 11.42 5.60
C LEU A 19 -20.42 10.33 4.52
N GLU A 20 -21.63 9.90 4.19
CA GLU A 20 -21.87 8.93 3.12
C GLU A 20 -21.40 9.46 1.76
N ALA A 21 -21.65 10.74 1.46
CA ALA A 21 -21.19 11.38 0.23
C ALA A 21 -19.64 11.44 0.16
N ILE A 22 -18.96 11.75 1.26
CA ILE A 22 -17.49 11.77 1.31
C ILE A 22 -16.92 10.36 1.14
N ILE A 23 -17.50 9.36 1.79
CA ILE A 23 -17.06 7.96 1.65
C ILE A 23 -17.23 7.49 0.21
N ALA A 24 -18.37 7.76 -0.42
CA ALA A 24 -18.62 7.40 -1.82
C ALA A 24 -17.62 8.10 -2.77
N SER A 25 -17.32 9.36 -2.53
CA SER A 25 -16.33 10.12 -3.32
C SER A 25 -14.92 9.53 -3.17
N LYS A 26 -14.50 9.17 -1.95
CA LYS A 26 -13.21 8.55 -1.70
C LYS A 26 -13.11 7.17 -2.33
N ASP A 27 -14.15 6.38 -2.28
CA ASP A 27 -14.22 5.05 -2.91
C ASP A 27 -14.11 5.15 -4.44
N ALA A 28 -14.78 6.11 -5.06
CA ALA A 28 -14.66 6.38 -6.49
C ALA A 28 -13.24 6.82 -6.89
N LYS A 29 -12.59 7.66 -6.09
CA LYS A 29 -11.18 8.07 -6.29
C LYS A 29 -10.22 6.88 -6.17
N MET A 30 -10.44 5.99 -5.20
CA MET A 30 -9.62 4.79 -5.04
C MET A 30 -9.80 3.82 -6.20
N LYS A 31 -11.00 3.67 -6.74
CA LYS A 31 -11.26 2.88 -7.95
C LYS A 31 -10.56 3.46 -9.18
N ALA A 32 -10.59 4.78 -9.34
CA ALA A 32 -9.88 5.47 -10.42
C ALA A 32 -8.35 5.30 -10.26
N LEU A 33 -7.83 5.38 -9.04
CA LEU A 33 -6.42 5.14 -8.73
C LEU A 33 -6.02 3.70 -9.08
N LYS A 34 -6.81 2.70 -8.69
CA LYS A 34 -6.57 1.29 -9.06
C LYS A 34 -6.49 1.14 -10.58
N ASN A 35 -7.42 1.72 -11.32
CA ASN A 35 -7.46 1.64 -12.78
C ASN A 35 -6.24 2.31 -13.42
N ALA A 36 -5.80 3.46 -12.89
CA ALA A 36 -4.61 4.16 -13.37
C ALA A 36 -3.33 3.33 -13.12
N ILE A 37 -3.23 2.68 -11.96
CA ILE A 37 -2.11 1.79 -11.62
C ILE A 37 -2.13 0.56 -12.52
N SER A 38 -3.28 -0.09 -12.73
CA SER A 38 -3.41 -1.24 -13.65
C SER A 38 -2.99 -0.87 -15.08
N ALA A 39 -3.39 0.30 -15.55
CA ALA A 39 -2.97 0.78 -16.88
C ALA A 39 -1.46 0.99 -16.97
N ALA A 40 -0.84 1.61 -15.95
CA ALA A 40 0.60 1.87 -15.91
C ALA A 40 1.44 0.59 -15.76
N LEU A 41 0.90 -0.44 -15.09
CA LEU A 41 1.59 -1.69 -14.76
C LEU A 41 1.11 -2.89 -15.57
N THR A 42 0.43 -2.68 -16.70
CA THR A 42 -0.14 -3.76 -17.54
C THR A 42 0.87 -4.84 -17.92
N ASN A 43 2.13 -4.47 -18.18
CA ASN A 43 3.18 -5.42 -18.55
C ASN A 43 3.70 -6.28 -17.40
N PHE A 44 3.33 -5.94 -16.17
CA PHE A 44 3.77 -6.62 -14.95
C PHE A 44 2.64 -7.37 -14.27
N GLU A 45 1.39 -6.93 -14.43
CA GLU A 45 0.21 -7.54 -13.82
C GLU A 45 0.06 -9.01 -14.29
N GLY A 46 -0.17 -9.92 -13.34
CA GLY A 46 -0.20 -11.37 -13.60
C GLY A 46 1.18 -12.05 -13.65
N ASN A 47 2.27 -11.28 -13.73
CA ASN A 47 3.65 -11.77 -13.76
C ASN A 47 4.40 -11.46 -12.45
N GLY A 48 3.80 -11.80 -11.32
CA GLY A 48 4.35 -11.52 -9.99
C GLY A 48 3.88 -10.17 -9.42
N LEU A 49 2.92 -9.53 -10.06
CA LEU A 49 2.29 -8.30 -9.59
C LEU A 49 0.77 -8.46 -9.62
N THR A 50 0.09 -8.09 -8.54
CA THR A 50 -1.37 -8.06 -8.43
C THR A 50 -1.83 -6.73 -7.87
N ILE A 51 -3.01 -6.28 -8.28
CA ILE A 51 -3.60 -5.02 -7.84
C ILE A 51 -5.03 -5.31 -7.40
N GLU A 52 -5.34 -5.02 -6.14
CA GLU A 52 -6.66 -5.24 -5.54
C GLU A 52 -7.16 -3.98 -4.86
N GLN A 53 -8.47 -3.76 -4.93
CA GLN A 53 -9.17 -2.80 -4.10
C GLN A 53 -10.01 -3.56 -3.07
N ARG A 54 -9.79 -3.28 -1.80
CA ARG A 54 -10.57 -3.83 -0.68
C ARG A 54 -10.53 -2.90 0.51
N ASP A 55 -11.61 -2.87 1.28
CA ASP A 55 -11.72 -2.09 2.53
C ASP A 55 -11.36 -0.60 2.35
N GLY A 56 -11.73 -0.02 1.21
CA GLY A 56 -11.44 1.38 0.89
C GLY A 56 -9.99 1.70 0.56
N LYS A 57 -9.13 0.69 0.37
CA LYS A 57 -7.69 0.81 0.06
C LYS A 57 -7.37 0.10 -1.25
N VAL A 58 -6.24 0.46 -1.84
CA VAL A 58 -5.65 -0.27 -2.97
C VAL A 58 -4.37 -0.95 -2.52
N TYR A 59 -4.25 -2.24 -2.81
CA TYR A 59 -3.10 -3.08 -2.50
C TYR A 59 -2.39 -3.45 -3.79
N VAL A 60 -1.13 -3.03 -3.92
CA VAL A 60 -0.25 -3.45 -5.02
C VAL A 60 0.76 -4.43 -4.44
N SER A 61 0.59 -5.71 -4.76
CA SER A 61 1.47 -6.78 -4.28
C SER A 61 2.46 -7.17 -5.37
N MET A 62 3.74 -7.16 -5.04
CA MET A 62 4.84 -7.49 -5.95
C MET A 62 5.68 -8.60 -5.35
N GLU A 63 5.72 -9.77 -6.01
CA GLU A 63 6.56 -10.88 -5.57
C GLU A 63 8.05 -10.50 -5.64
N ASN A 64 8.84 -10.98 -4.68
CA ASN A 64 10.26 -10.65 -4.60
C ASN A 64 11.05 -11.04 -5.86
N LYS A 65 10.66 -12.12 -6.53
CA LYS A 65 11.29 -12.53 -7.80
C LYS A 65 11.17 -11.48 -8.93
N LEU A 66 10.14 -10.62 -8.88
CA LEU A 66 10.01 -9.49 -9.81
C LEU A 66 10.98 -8.37 -9.47
N LEU A 67 11.22 -8.15 -8.18
CA LEU A 67 11.91 -6.95 -7.68
C LEU A 67 13.39 -7.17 -7.38
N PHE A 68 13.76 -8.31 -6.78
CA PHE A 68 15.07 -8.53 -6.19
C PHE A 68 15.73 -9.81 -6.70
N GLU A 69 17.06 -9.80 -6.69
CA GLU A 69 17.85 -11.03 -6.76
C GLU A 69 17.68 -11.85 -5.48
N SER A 70 17.91 -13.16 -5.57
CA SER A 70 17.77 -14.07 -4.42
C SER A 70 18.67 -13.66 -3.26
N GLY A 71 18.08 -13.56 -2.06
CA GLY A 71 18.79 -13.15 -0.85
C GLY A 71 19.25 -11.68 -0.81
N SER A 72 18.93 -10.90 -1.84
CA SER A 72 19.32 -9.50 -1.97
C SER A 72 18.18 -8.54 -1.62
N TRP A 73 18.52 -7.31 -1.38
CA TRP A 73 17.63 -6.14 -1.30
C TRP A 73 17.88 -5.13 -2.44
N ALA A 74 18.85 -5.40 -3.31
CA ALA A 74 19.07 -4.60 -4.49
C ALA A 74 17.95 -4.87 -5.51
N VAL A 75 17.30 -3.80 -5.95
CA VAL A 75 16.20 -3.90 -6.92
C VAL A 75 16.79 -4.07 -8.32
N ASN A 76 16.34 -5.10 -9.04
CA ASN A 76 16.77 -5.36 -10.42
C ASN A 76 16.12 -4.36 -11.40
N SER A 77 16.58 -4.35 -12.66
CA SER A 77 16.13 -3.40 -13.68
C SER A 77 14.62 -3.47 -13.93
N ARG A 78 14.06 -4.69 -14.02
CA ARG A 78 12.64 -4.89 -14.27
C ARG A 78 11.77 -4.45 -13.09
N GLY A 79 12.21 -4.75 -11.88
CA GLY A 79 11.57 -4.27 -10.65
C GLY A 79 11.62 -2.74 -10.55
N ARG A 80 12.75 -2.14 -10.91
CA ARG A 80 12.89 -0.68 -10.95
C ARG A 80 11.91 -0.04 -11.94
N GLU A 81 11.74 -0.60 -13.13
CA GLU A 81 10.75 -0.13 -14.12
C GLU A 81 9.33 -0.15 -13.55
N ALA A 82 8.93 -1.24 -12.88
CA ALA A 82 7.62 -1.35 -12.26
C ALA A 82 7.42 -0.30 -11.15
N VAL A 83 8.41 -0.13 -10.28
CA VAL A 83 8.34 0.85 -9.18
C VAL A 83 8.32 2.29 -9.70
N VAL A 84 9.07 2.62 -10.74
CA VAL A 84 9.05 3.95 -11.37
C VAL A 84 7.71 4.22 -12.04
N ALA A 85 7.12 3.24 -12.73
CA ALA A 85 5.77 3.37 -13.30
C ALA A 85 4.72 3.64 -12.21
N LEU A 86 4.78 2.93 -11.09
CA LEU A 86 3.93 3.18 -9.92
C LEU A 86 4.16 4.58 -9.35
N ALA A 87 5.41 4.99 -9.21
CA ALA A 87 5.80 6.31 -8.70
C ALA A 87 5.16 7.46 -9.48
N ASN A 88 5.13 7.36 -10.80
CA ASN A 88 4.53 8.38 -11.67
C ASN A 88 3.02 8.53 -11.44
N VAL A 89 2.31 7.42 -11.20
CA VAL A 89 0.88 7.47 -10.86
C VAL A 89 0.67 8.08 -9.47
N LEU A 90 1.47 7.69 -8.49
CA LEU A 90 1.35 8.18 -7.12
C LEU A 90 1.68 9.67 -6.99
N ALA A 91 2.61 10.18 -7.80
CA ALA A 91 2.97 11.60 -7.81
C ALA A 91 1.79 12.51 -8.21
N LEU A 92 0.83 11.98 -8.98
CA LEU A 92 -0.40 12.70 -9.37
C LEU A 92 -1.51 12.60 -8.31
N ASN A 93 -1.35 11.78 -7.28
CA ASN A 93 -2.36 11.48 -6.27
C ASN A 93 -1.83 11.82 -4.86
N LYS A 94 -1.59 13.10 -4.60
CA LYS A 94 -0.92 13.59 -3.38
C LYS A 94 -1.73 13.41 -2.09
N GLU A 95 -3.02 13.13 -2.21
CA GLU A 95 -3.94 12.87 -1.10
C GLU A 95 -3.92 11.41 -0.62
N ILE A 96 -3.02 10.58 -1.16
CA ILE A 96 -2.90 9.16 -0.81
C ILE A 96 -1.70 8.95 0.11
N ALA A 97 -1.95 8.30 1.25
CA ALA A 97 -0.89 7.77 2.10
C ALA A 97 -0.38 6.44 1.54
N VAL A 98 0.92 6.29 1.47
CA VAL A 98 1.61 5.15 0.84
C VAL A 98 2.42 4.41 1.90
N LEU A 99 2.00 3.20 2.24
CA LEU A 99 2.74 2.30 3.12
C LEU A 99 3.39 1.19 2.28
N ILE A 100 4.70 1.06 2.38
CA ILE A 100 5.46 -0.02 1.74
C ILE A 100 5.82 -1.06 2.81
N GLU A 101 5.24 -2.25 2.70
CA GLU A 101 5.50 -3.36 3.60
C GLU A 101 6.35 -4.44 2.92
N GLY A 102 7.47 -4.80 3.55
CA GLY A 102 8.27 -5.96 3.17
C GLY A 102 7.84 -7.21 3.93
N HIS A 103 7.74 -8.34 3.23
CA HIS A 103 7.38 -9.65 3.77
C HIS A 103 8.36 -10.72 3.33
N THR A 104 8.62 -11.68 4.21
CA THR A 104 9.44 -12.88 3.92
C THR A 104 8.59 -14.15 4.06
N ASP A 105 9.14 -15.28 3.65
CA ASP A 105 8.68 -16.59 4.09
C ASP A 105 9.25 -16.91 5.49
N ASN A 106 8.99 -18.14 5.98
CA ASN A 106 9.44 -18.58 7.29
C ASN A 106 10.86 -19.19 7.29
N ILE A 107 11.57 -19.18 6.16
CA ILE A 107 12.96 -19.63 6.13
C ILE A 107 13.80 -18.53 6.79
N PRO A 108 14.57 -18.88 7.86
CA PRO A 108 15.42 -17.90 8.52
C PRO A 108 16.42 -17.29 7.54
N TYR A 109 16.52 -15.96 7.57
CA TYR A 109 17.57 -15.28 6.83
C TYR A 109 18.91 -15.58 7.46
N GLY A 110 19.83 -16.17 6.69
CA GLY A 110 21.12 -16.64 7.20
C GLY A 110 22.11 -15.55 7.56
N GLY A 111 21.72 -14.29 7.39
CA GLY A 111 22.51 -13.12 7.78
C GLY A 111 23.80 -12.93 6.96
N SER A 112 23.96 -11.76 6.35
CA SER A 112 25.25 -11.30 5.87
C SER A 112 25.38 -9.80 6.13
N GLY A 113 26.53 -9.40 6.66
CA GLY A 113 26.78 -7.99 6.98
C GLY A 113 25.91 -7.48 8.12
N ALA A 114 25.23 -6.36 7.89
CA ALA A 114 24.45 -5.66 8.91
C ALA A 114 23.04 -6.24 9.17
N LEU A 115 22.51 -7.08 8.27
CA LEU A 115 21.19 -7.68 8.42
C LEU A 115 21.29 -8.98 9.22
N LYS A 116 20.44 -9.14 10.24
CA LYS A 116 20.47 -10.27 11.17
C LYS A 116 19.40 -11.31 10.92
N ASP A 117 18.21 -10.89 10.53
CA ASP A 117 17.02 -11.73 10.47
C ASP A 117 16.01 -11.28 9.40
N ASN A 118 14.87 -11.93 9.36
CA ASN A 118 13.78 -11.61 8.44
C ASN A 118 13.14 -10.24 8.71
N TRP A 119 13.21 -9.72 9.93
CA TRP A 119 12.78 -8.36 10.24
C TRP A 119 13.66 -7.33 9.53
N ASP A 120 14.97 -7.47 9.67
CA ASP A 120 15.93 -6.59 9.03
C ASP A 120 15.82 -6.66 7.50
N LEU A 121 15.74 -7.87 6.93
CA LEU A 121 15.63 -8.08 5.48
C LEU A 121 14.36 -7.46 4.91
N SER A 122 13.21 -7.71 5.53
CA SER A 122 11.93 -7.19 5.08
C SER A 122 11.88 -5.65 5.15
N THR A 123 12.41 -5.07 6.22
CA THR A 123 12.51 -3.61 6.38
C THR A 123 13.47 -3.00 5.36
N LYS A 124 14.62 -3.61 5.13
CA LYS A 124 15.60 -3.14 4.14
C LYS A 124 15.06 -3.16 2.72
N ARG A 125 14.30 -4.19 2.36
CA ARG A 125 13.61 -4.27 1.07
C ARG A 125 12.55 -3.20 0.91
N ALA A 126 11.75 -2.93 1.95
CA ALA A 126 10.76 -1.86 1.93
C ALA A 126 11.44 -0.48 1.74
N THR A 127 12.52 -0.20 2.46
CA THR A 127 13.26 1.07 2.30
C THR A 127 13.93 1.21 0.93
N ALA A 128 14.38 0.11 0.32
CA ALA A 128 14.92 0.14 -1.05
C ALA A 128 13.87 0.59 -2.07
N ILE A 129 12.61 0.17 -1.91
CA ILE A 129 11.50 0.65 -2.75
C ILE A 129 11.23 2.13 -2.49
N VAL A 130 11.18 2.58 -1.23
CA VAL A 130 11.01 4.02 -0.90
C VAL A 130 12.07 4.87 -1.57
N THR A 131 13.32 4.42 -1.58
CA THR A 131 14.41 5.14 -2.26
C THR A 131 14.10 5.36 -3.74
N ILE A 132 13.65 4.33 -4.46
CA ILE A 132 13.30 4.45 -5.87
C ILE A 132 12.12 5.40 -6.08
N LEU A 133 11.08 5.32 -5.25
CA LEU A 133 9.93 6.21 -5.31
C LEU A 133 10.36 7.68 -5.14
N THR A 134 11.22 7.96 -4.19
CA THR A 134 11.66 9.33 -3.88
C THR A 134 12.65 9.91 -4.87
N GLU A 135 13.47 9.09 -5.51
CA GLU A 135 14.44 9.52 -6.51
C GLU A 135 13.82 9.79 -7.89
N ASN A 136 12.71 9.16 -8.20
CA ASN A 136 12.13 9.13 -9.54
C ASN A 136 10.76 9.81 -9.65
N SER A 137 10.28 10.45 -8.60
CA SER A 137 8.99 11.14 -8.63
C SER A 137 8.87 12.26 -7.60
N GLU A 138 7.87 13.12 -7.82
CA GLU A 138 7.48 14.21 -6.93
C GLU A 138 6.46 13.77 -5.86
N ILE A 139 6.53 12.51 -5.40
CA ILE A 139 5.68 12.04 -4.30
C ILE A 139 6.03 12.83 -3.04
N PRO A 140 5.04 13.40 -2.32
CA PRO A 140 5.29 14.00 -1.02
C PRO A 140 5.90 12.98 -0.05
N LYS A 141 7.07 13.25 0.47
CA LYS A 141 7.82 12.30 1.32
C LYS A 141 7.13 12.01 2.64
N ASP A 142 6.31 12.92 3.13
CA ASP A 142 5.45 12.75 4.31
C ASP A 142 4.28 11.78 4.09
N ASN A 143 3.98 11.44 2.83
CA ASN A 143 3.01 10.39 2.51
C ASN A 143 3.60 8.98 2.59
N LEU A 144 4.93 8.83 2.64
CA LEU A 144 5.61 7.54 2.54
C LEU A 144 5.94 6.97 3.90
N THR A 145 5.65 5.69 4.09
CA THR A 145 6.07 4.90 5.25
C THR A 145 6.64 3.56 4.78
N ALA A 146 7.78 3.16 5.33
CA ALA A 146 8.35 1.84 5.11
C ALA A 146 8.20 0.98 6.36
N ALA A 147 7.80 -0.28 6.21
CA ALA A 147 7.66 -1.24 7.31
C ALA A 147 8.17 -2.62 6.91
N GLY A 148 8.77 -3.32 7.85
CA GLY A 148 9.09 -4.73 7.73
C GLY A 148 8.12 -5.56 8.55
N ARG A 149 7.57 -6.62 7.97
CA ARG A 149 6.64 -7.55 8.63
C ARG A 149 7.29 -8.92 8.93
N GLY A 150 8.53 -9.12 8.46
CA GLY A 150 9.18 -10.42 8.58
C GLY A 150 8.35 -11.52 7.94
N GLU A 151 8.29 -12.69 8.60
CA GLU A 151 7.52 -13.87 8.20
C GLU A 151 6.09 -13.93 8.78
N TYR A 152 5.71 -12.94 9.59
CA TYR A 152 4.55 -13.02 10.49
C TYR A 152 3.22 -12.56 9.89
N ALA A 153 3.19 -12.28 8.58
CA ALA A 153 1.96 -11.97 7.85
C ALA A 153 1.88 -12.77 6.54
N PRO A 154 1.88 -14.11 6.61
CA PRO A 154 1.81 -14.96 5.42
C PRO A 154 0.44 -14.85 4.75
N ILE A 155 0.42 -14.93 3.43
CA ILE A 155 -0.81 -15.00 2.61
C ILE A 155 -1.01 -16.38 1.98
N ALA A 156 -0.01 -17.24 2.10
CA ALA A 156 -0.04 -18.62 1.62
C ALA A 156 0.71 -19.53 2.58
N THR A 157 0.60 -20.86 2.37
CA THR A 157 1.35 -21.82 3.18
C THR A 157 2.86 -21.68 2.95
N ASN A 158 3.65 -21.83 4.02
CA ASN A 158 5.11 -21.91 3.93
C ASN A 158 5.63 -23.33 3.65
N GLU A 159 4.75 -24.33 3.59
CA GLU A 159 5.12 -25.71 3.35
C GLU A 159 5.53 -25.99 1.90
N THR A 160 4.96 -25.24 0.96
CA THR A 160 5.26 -25.37 -0.48
C THR A 160 6.17 -24.26 -0.98
N ALA A 161 6.94 -24.54 -2.03
CA ALA A 161 7.78 -23.54 -2.69
C ALA A 161 6.95 -22.39 -3.28
N GLU A 162 5.80 -22.70 -3.86
CA GLU A 162 4.86 -21.74 -4.43
C GLU A 162 4.26 -20.83 -3.35
N GLY A 163 3.88 -21.39 -2.21
CA GLY A 163 3.35 -20.63 -1.08
C GLY A 163 4.41 -19.69 -0.49
N ARG A 164 5.64 -20.16 -0.30
CA ARG A 164 6.76 -19.33 0.13
C ARG A 164 7.05 -18.19 -0.86
N ALA A 165 6.98 -18.47 -2.16
CA ALA A 165 7.18 -17.44 -3.18
C ALA A 165 6.15 -16.30 -3.09
N LYS A 166 4.89 -16.63 -2.81
CA LYS A 166 3.82 -15.63 -2.57
C LYS A 166 4.05 -14.84 -1.27
N ASN A 167 4.57 -15.49 -0.23
CA ASN A 167 4.86 -14.82 1.04
C ASN A 167 6.03 -13.84 0.91
N ARG A 168 7.03 -14.15 0.08
CA ARG A 168 8.14 -13.22 -0.23
C ARG A 168 7.67 -12.15 -1.19
N ARG A 169 7.22 -11.02 -0.65
CA ARG A 169 6.64 -9.93 -1.43
C ARG A 169 6.90 -8.56 -0.82
N ILE A 170 6.73 -7.55 -1.64
CA ILE A 170 6.48 -6.17 -1.22
C ILE A 170 4.99 -5.90 -1.42
N GLU A 171 4.37 -5.31 -0.44
CA GLU A 171 2.98 -4.86 -0.51
C GLU A 171 2.93 -3.35 -0.37
N VAL A 172 2.43 -2.66 -1.39
CA VAL A 172 2.20 -1.22 -1.36
C VAL A 172 0.74 -1.00 -1.03
N VAL A 173 0.48 -0.45 0.16
CA VAL A 173 -0.86 -0.18 0.66
C VAL A 173 -1.17 1.29 0.50
N LEU A 174 -2.16 1.60 -0.33
CA LEU A 174 -2.59 2.95 -0.68
C LEU A 174 -3.88 3.28 0.05
N THR A 175 -3.81 4.27 0.93
CA THR A 175 -4.93 4.67 1.79
C THR A 175 -5.28 6.13 1.53
N PRO A 176 -6.57 6.46 1.29
CA PRO A 176 -7.00 7.85 1.19
C PRO A 176 -6.85 8.53 2.56
N LYS A 177 -6.40 9.78 2.57
CA LYS A 177 -6.38 10.59 3.79
C LYS A 177 -7.80 10.89 4.24
N LEU A 178 -8.07 10.73 5.53
CA LEU A 178 -9.40 10.84 6.13
C LEU A 178 -9.60 12.15 6.91
N ASP A 179 -8.81 13.18 6.62
CA ASP A 179 -8.83 14.45 7.36
C ASP A 179 -10.21 15.12 7.36
N GLU A 180 -10.93 15.09 6.24
CA GLU A 180 -12.28 15.62 6.12
C GLU A 180 -13.29 14.87 6.99
N ILE A 181 -13.18 13.54 7.05
CA ILE A 181 -14.05 12.70 7.88
C ILE A 181 -13.78 12.96 9.36
N ASN A 182 -12.50 13.00 9.74
CA ASN A 182 -12.08 13.28 11.10
C ASN A 182 -12.55 14.68 11.56
N LYS A 183 -12.52 15.67 10.67
CA LYS A 183 -13.00 17.03 10.95
C LYS A 183 -14.49 17.03 11.26
N LEU A 184 -15.31 16.39 10.43
CA LEU A 184 -16.76 16.27 10.65
C LEU A 184 -17.10 15.50 11.93
N LEU A 185 -16.34 14.45 12.27
CA LEU A 185 -16.56 13.69 13.51
C LEU A 185 -16.20 14.49 14.77
N ASN A 186 -15.20 15.36 14.72
CA ASN A 186 -14.76 16.17 15.85
C ASN A 186 -15.65 17.41 16.11
N GLU A 187 -16.55 17.74 15.18
CA GLU A 187 -17.54 18.83 15.34
C GLU A 187 -18.84 18.35 16.04
N ILE A 188 -18.87 17.10 16.55
CA ILE A 188 -19.95 16.50 17.30
C ILE A 188 -19.73 16.74 18.81
#